data_cc2765457b7468b26fafd2184281ec4b
#
_entry.id   cc2765457b7468b26fafd2184281ec4b
#
_cell.length_a   1.000
_cell.length_b   1.000
_cell.length_c   1.000
_cell.angle_alpha   90.00
_cell.angle_beta   90.00
_cell.angle_gamma   90.00
#
_symmetry.space_group_name_H-M   'P 1'
#
loop_
_entity.id
_entity.type
_entity.pdbx_description
1 polymer ?
#
loop_
_entity_poly.entity_id
_entity_poly.type
_entity_poly.pdbx_seq_one_letter_code
_entity_poly.pdbx_strand_id
1 'polypeptide(L)'
;MIETADAEPEYDDTAIRFLEALWGEGYLSPGGPEEVDRVVEGLSLEGKTVLDIGCGAGGITLHLVDRHGAAHATGYDVEAPVIETARRRAEERGLADRTTFVQAPPGPLPFADASFDVVFSKDALLHVPDKDSLFAEIFRILAPGGIFAASNWMIGHDGDPSPDMKAYIAAEGLSFSMASPQRYRLAMERAGFQDITVTDRNHWYRDVAREELERLKGPLYRTVSAAVGSDYVDKNIHTWEAMQKVLDSGEHRPTHLRGWKPAEGR
;
A
#
# COMPACT_ATOMS: atom_id res chain seq x y z
N MET A 1 -24.91 19.25 -6.71
CA MET A 1 -24.74 18.53 -5.42
C MET A 1 -24.98 17.08 -5.75
N ILE A 2 -23.90 16.31 -5.87
CA ILE A 2 -23.98 14.84 -5.95
C ILE A 2 -23.77 14.42 -4.49
N GLU A 3 -24.86 14.00 -3.83
CA GLU A 3 -24.76 13.27 -2.58
C GLU A 3 -23.87 12.04 -2.84
N THR A 4 -22.69 12.04 -2.27
CA THR A 4 -21.94 10.78 -2.09
C THR A 4 -22.76 9.98 -1.08
N ALA A 5 -23.59 9.06 -1.59
CA ALA A 5 -24.19 8.03 -0.76
C ALA A 5 -23.09 7.37 0.07
N ASP A 6 -23.40 7.08 1.33
CA ASP A 6 -22.57 6.34 2.27
C ASP A 6 -22.11 5.02 1.62
N ALA A 7 -20.99 5.05 0.91
CA ALA A 7 -20.32 3.83 0.49
C ALA A 7 -19.82 3.17 1.76
N GLU A 8 -20.16 1.91 1.98
CA GLU A 8 -19.57 1.14 3.07
C GLU A 8 -18.05 1.17 2.94
N PRO A 9 -17.31 1.32 4.06
CA PRO A 9 -15.86 1.35 4.01
C PRO A 9 -15.31 0.06 3.42
N GLU A 10 -14.29 0.17 2.56
CA GLU A 10 -13.63 -0.99 1.95
C GLU A 10 -12.90 -1.84 3.02
N TYR A 11 -12.50 -1.22 4.13
CA TYR A 11 -11.79 -1.86 5.26
C TYR A 11 -12.57 -1.70 6.57
N ASP A 12 -13.56 -2.57 6.79
CA ASP A 12 -14.27 -2.70 8.07
C ASP A 12 -13.45 -3.54 9.08
N ASP A 13 -13.94 -3.65 10.30
CA ASP A 13 -13.32 -4.47 11.37
C ASP A 13 -13.08 -5.93 10.95
N THR A 14 -13.96 -6.48 10.10
CA THR A 14 -13.88 -7.87 9.61
C THR A 14 -12.71 -8.01 8.66
N ALA A 15 -12.58 -7.09 7.70
CA ALA A 15 -11.48 -7.05 6.74
C ALA A 15 -10.14 -6.85 7.47
N ILE A 16 -10.06 -5.89 8.39
CA ILE A 16 -8.85 -5.64 9.19
C ILE A 16 -8.41 -6.90 9.93
N ARG A 17 -9.31 -7.57 10.67
CA ARG A 17 -8.98 -8.80 11.43
C ARG A 17 -8.53 -9.94 10.52
N PHE A 18 -9.17 -10.09 9.37
CA PHE A 18 -8.80 -11.12 8.39
C PHE A 18 -7.37 -10.90 7.86
N LEU A 19 -7.07 -9.68 7.41
CA LEU A 19 -5.77 -9.34 6.82
C LEU A 19 -4.65 -9.40 7.86
N GLU A 20 -4.91 -8.95 9.07
CA GLU A 20 -3.95 -9.04 10.18
C GLU A 20 -3.64 -10.49 10.61
N ALA A 21 -4.59 -11.40 10.48
CA ALA A 21 -4.34 -12.82 10.72
C ALA A 21 -3.36 -13.43 9.71
N LEU A 22 -3.26 -12.85 8.51
CA LEU A 22 -2.31 -13.26 7.47
C LEU A 22 -0.95 -12.58 7.63
N TRP A 23 -0.93 -11.27 7.86
CA TRP A 23 0.26 -10.43 7.68
C TRP A 23 0.79 -9.78 8.96
N GLY A 24 0.07 -9.97 10.07
CA GLY A 24 0.43 -9.40 11.37
C GLY A 24 -0.33 -8.13 11.71
N GLU A 25 -0.33 -7.79 12.97
CA GLU A 25 -1.06 -6.66 13.53
C GLU A 25 -0.67 -5.33 12.87
N GLY A 26 -1.66 -4.63 12.33
CA GLY A 26 -1.50 -3.35 11.63
C GLY A 26 -1.16 -3.45 10.16
N TYR A 27 -0.89 -4.64 9.62
CA TYR A 27 -0.53 -4.83 8.22
C TYR A 27 -1.75 -5.32 7.41
N LEU A 28 -2.12 -4.56 6.40
CA LEU A 28 -3.27 -4.84 5.53
C LEU A 28 -2.84 -5.22 4.11
N SER A 29 -1.56 -5.56 3.91
CA SER A 29 -1.01 -5.96 2.61
C SER A 29 0.13 -6.96 2.75
N PRO A 30 0.43 -7.76 1.70
CA PRO A 30 1.29 -8.95 1.77
C PRO A 30 2.71 -8.69 2.26
N GLY A 31 3.28 -9.68 2.96
CA GLY A 31 4.67 -9.70 3.39
C GLY A 31 4.95 -8.94 4.68
N GLY A 32 3.93 -8.27 5.27
CA GLY A 32 4.07 -7.65 6.60
C GLY A 32 5.30 -6.75 6.73
N PRO A 33 5.96 -6.76 7.91
CA PRO A 33 7.12 -5.91 8.18
C PRO A 33 8.33 -6.22 7.30
N GLU A 34 8.55 -7.48 6.93
CA GLU A 34 9.70 -7.89 6.11
C GLU A 34 9.67 -7.26 4.72
N GLU A 35 8.48 -7.11 4.12
CA GLU A 35 8.40 -6.46 2.81
C GLU A 35 8.55 -4.94 2.93
N VAL A 36 8.11 -4.31 4.03
CA VAL A 36 8.42 -2.90 4.32
C VAL A 36 9.93 -2.69 4.41
N ASP A 37 10.65 -3.55 5.15
CA ASP A 37 12.11 -3.51 5.27
C ASP A 37 12.79 -3.60 3.89
N ARG A 38 12.26 -4.43 2.98
CA ARG A 38 12.79 -4.53 1.60
C ARG A 38 12.52 -3.29 0.76
N VAL A 39 11.35 -2.67 0.90
CA VAL A 39 11.04 -1.42 0.18
C VAL A 39 12.00 -0.31 0.57
N VAL A 40 12.42 -0.23 1.83
CA VAL A 40 13.34 0.80 2.33
C VAL A 40 14.80 0.34 2.42
N GLU A 41 15.13 -0.88 1.96
CA GLU A 41 16.48 -1.44 2.03
C GLU A 41 17.52 -0.49 1.39
N GLY A 42 18.59 -0.18 2.13
CA GLY A 42 19.64 0.74 1.69
C GLY A 42 19.27 2.23 1.78
N LEU A 43 18.07 2.56 2.26
CA LEU A 43 17.67 3.94 2.57
C LEU A 43 17.88 4.22 4.06
N SER A 44 18.38 5.41 4.40
CA SER A 44 18.42 5.87 5.79
C SER A 44 17.19 6.73 6.07
N LEU A 45 16.32 6.26 6.95
CA LEU A 45 15.17 7.01 7.45
C LEU A 45 15.47 7.68 8.80
N GLU A 46 16.63 7.42 9.38
CA GLU A 46 17.05 7.98 10.67
C GLU A 46 16.95 9.50 10.66
N GLY A 47 16.18 10.06 11.59
CA GLY A 47 15.97 11.50 11.73
C GLY A 47 15.11 12.15 10.64
N LYS A 48 14.49 11.39 9.73
CA LYS A 48 13.70 11.88 8.60
C LYS A 48 12.23 12.07 8.95
N THR A 49 11.59 12.99 8.21
CA THR A 49 10.13 13.12 8.18
C THR A 49 9.58 12.25 7.04
N VAL A 50 8.64 11.38 7.37
CA VAL A 50 8.08 10.40 6.42
C VAL A 50 6.58 10.61 6.26
N LEU A 51 6.07 10.55 5.03
CA LEU A 51 4.65 10.37 4.73
C LEU A 51 4.42 8.92 4.27
N ASP A 52 3.44 8.26 4.85
CA ASP A 52 2.95 6.93 4.45
C ASP A 52 1.56 7.09 3.80
N ILE A 53 1.49 6.97 2.47
CA ILE A 53 0.25 7.14 1.69
C ILE A 53 -0.48 5.81 1.63
N GLY A 54 -1.75 5.78 2.09
CA GLY A 54 -2.53 4.57 2.26
C GLY A 54 -2.05 3.79 3.47
N CYS A 55 -1.93 4.46 4.61
CA CYS A 55 -1.34 3.91 5.83
C CYS A 55 -2.16 2.80 6.48
N GLY A 56 -3.43 2.62 6.06
CA GLY A 56 -4.33 1.65 6.63
C GLY A 56 -4.39 1.73 8.16
N ALA A 57 -4.33 0.59 8.82
CA ALA A 57 -4.39 0.47 10.28
C ALA A 57 -3.08 0.84 11.01
N GLY A 58 -2.13 1.49 10.33
CA GLY A 58 -0.97 2.17 10.91
C GLY A 58 0.27 1.30 11.15
N GLY A 59 0.21 0.00 10.87
CA GLY A 59 1.35 -0.89 11.14
C GLY A 59 2.64 -0.45 10.48
N ILE A 60 2.57 -0.04 9.21
CA ILE A 60 3.72 0.44 8.44
C ILE A 60 4.23 1.77 8.99
N THR A 61 3.36 2.75 9.19
CA THR A 61 3.72 4.07 9.75
C THR A 61 4.47 3.92 11.08
N LEU A 62 3.97 3.07 11.98
CA LEU A 62 4.61 2.79 13.27
C LEU A 62 5.94 2.07 13.11
N HIS A 63 6.04 1.14 12.16
CA HIS A 63 7.28 0.40 11.85
C HIS A 63 8.39 1.31 11.34
N LEU A 64 8.07 2.29 10.47
CA LEU A 64 9.04 3.26 9.95
C LEU A 64 9.64 4.13 11.08
N VAL A 65 8.86 4.43 12.12
CA VAL A 65 9.33 5.16 13.31
C VAL A 65 10.14 4.26 14.24
N ASP A 66 9.60 3.10 14.59
CA ASP A 66 10.15 2.22 15.62
C ASP A 66 11.43 1.48 15.17
N ARG A 67 11.41 0.98 13.92
CA ARG A 67 12.47 0.11 13.38
C ARG A 67 13.46 0.85 12.48
N HIS A 68 13.00 1.85 11.76
CA HIS A 68 13.85 2.59 10.81
C HIS A 68 14.27 3.98 11.30
N GLY A 69 13.88 4.38 12.52
CA GLY A 69 14.36 5.59 13.18
C GLY A 69 13.83 6.90 12.57
N ALA A 70 12.75 6.87 11.80
CA ALA A 70 12.12 8.11 11.33
C ALA A 70 11.83 9.04 12.51
N ALA A 71 12.19 10.32 12.41
CA ALA A 71 11.93 11.29 13.47
C ALA A 71 10.44 11.47 13.68
N HIS A 72 9.69 11.55 12.59
CA HIS A 72 8.24 11.65 12.59
C HIS A 72 7.67 10.98 11.34
N ALA A 73 6.59 10.20 11.48
CA ALA A 73 5.85 9.63 10.37
C ALA A 73 4.40 10.12 10.37
N THR A 74 3.93 10.56 9.21
CA THR A 74 2.53 10.91 8.98
C THR A 74 1.89 9.82 8.15
N GLY A 75 0.88 9.13 8.70
CA GLY A 75 0.02 8.23 7.96
C GLY A 75 -1.16 8.99 7.35
N TYR A 76 -1.41 8.79 6.07
CA TYR A 76 -2.55 9.35 5.34
C TYR A 76 -3.41 8.24 4.77
N ASP A 77 -4.72 8.30 5.00
CA ASP A 77 -5.67 7.39 4.40
C ASP A 77 -7.01 8.08 4.15
N VAL A 78 -7.79 7.55 3.23
CA VAL A 78 -9.13 8.07 2.91
C VAL A 78 -10.21 7.52 3.84
N GLU A 79 -9.94 6.40 4.50
CA GLU A 79 -10.90 5.66 5.31
C GLU A 79 -10.81 5.98 6.80
N ALA A 80 -11.89 6.45 7.38
CA ALA A 80 -11.95 6.83 8.80
C ALA A 80 -11.70 5.64 9.76
N PRO A 81 -12.26 4.43 9.56
CA PRO A 81 -12.09 3.31 10.50
C PRO A 81 -10.63 2.87 10.65
N VAL A 82 -9.85 2.84 9.56
CA VAL A 82 -8.44 2.46 9.64
C VAL A 82 -7.60 3.54 10.33
N ILE A 83 -7.92 4.82 10.11
CA ILE A 83 -7.25 5.95 10.78
C ILE A 83 -7.52 5.95 12.29
N GLU A 84 -8.74 5.66 12.72
CA GLU A 84 -9.06 5.52 14.15
C GLU A 84 -8.27 4.38 14.79
N THR A 85 -8.19 3.25 14.10
CA THR A 85 -7.39 2.10 14.54
C THR A 85 -5.90 2.43 14.61
N ALA A 86 -5.36 3.15 13.63
CA ALA A 86 -3.97 3.56 13.58
C ALA A 86 -3.61 4.50 14.76
N ARG A 87 -4.47 5.48 15.08
CA ARG A 87 -4.28 6.41 16.22
C ARG A 87 -4.25 5.65 17.54
N ARG A 88 -5.21 4.77 17.77
CA ARG A 88 -5.25 3.94 18.98
C ARG A 88 -3.99 3.12 19.14
N ARG A 89 -3.52 2.47 18.07
CA ARG A 89 -2.26 1.70 18.10
C ARG A 89 -1.03 2.55 18.40
N ALA A 90 -0.97 3.75 17.87
CA ALA A 90 0.13 4.69 18.19
C ALA A 90 0.16 5.01 19.69
N GLU A 91 -0.99 5.23 20.31
CA GLU A 91 -1.11 5.45 21.76
C GLU A 91 -0.68 4.20 22.53
N GLU A 92 -1.20 3.02 22.21
CA GLU A 92 -0.90 1.73 22.84
C GLU A 92 0.59 1.37 22.78
N ARG A 93 1.27 1.77 21.68
CA ARG A 93 2.72 1.54 21.48
C ARG A 93 3.62 2.68 21.97
N GLY A 94 3.04 3.75 22.53
CA GLY A 94 3.79 4.91 23.01
C GLY A 94 4.50 5.69 21.90
N LEU A 95 3.95 5.69 20.69
CA LEU A 95 4.50 6.36 19.51
C LEU A 95 3.66 7.57 19.04
N ALA A 96 2.62 7.95 19.81
CA ALA A 96 1.72 9.05 19.46
C ALA A 96 2.43 10.39 19.27
N ASP A 97 3.49 10.66 20.03
CA ASP A 97 4.28 11.88 19.91
C ASP A 97 5.16 11.93 18.64
N ARG A 98 5.38 10.80 18.00
CA ARG A 98 6.23 10.65 16.80
C ARG A 98 5.42 10.28 15.56
N THR A 99 4.11 10.20 15.67
CA THR A 99 3.22 9.87 14.53
C THR A 99 2.04 10.81 14.46
N THR A 100 1.56 11.05 13.25
CA THR A 100 0.32 11.78 12.98
C THR A 100 -0.51 10.97 11.99
N PHE A 101 -1.83 10.89 12.18
CA PHE A 101 -2.72 10.19 11.25
C PHE A 101 -3.77 11.16 10.71
N VAL A 102 -3.79 11.32 9.40
CA VAL A 102 -4.63 12.27 8.66
C VAL A 102 -5.62 11.50 7.80
N GLN A 103 -6.91 11.72 8.05
CA GLN A 103 -7.97 11.26 7.15
C GLN A 103 -8.39 12.42 6.25
N ALA A 104 -8.38 12.22 4.94
CA ALA A 104 -8.92 13.18 3.98
C ALA A 104 -9.46 12.45 2.74
N PRO A 105 -10.45 13.03 2.04
CA PRO A 105 -11.01 12.42 0.84
C PRO A 105 -9.98 12.30 -0.27
N PRO A 106 -10.21 11.40 -1.27
CA PRO A 106 -9.36 11.33 -2.46
C PRO A 106 -9.24 12.69 -3.16
N GLY A 107 -8.02 13.05 -3.57
CA GLY A 107 -7.75 14.32 -4.23
C GLY A 107 -6.31 14.78 -4.05
N PRO A 108 -6.06 16.09 -4.18
CA PRO A 108 -4.75 16.66 -3.87
C PRO A 108 -4.34 16.35 -2.43
N LEU A 109 -3.07 16.03 -2.22
CA LEU A 109 -2.57 15.70 -0.89
C LEU A 109 -2.60 16.95 0.03
N PRO A 110 -3.18 16.87 1.24
CA PRO A 110 -3.43 18.02 2.11
C PRO A 110 -2.15 18.48 2.87
N PHE A 111 -1.01 18.47 2.19
CA PHE A 111 0.29 18.82 2.76
C PHE A 111 0.96 19.95 1.97
N ALA A 112 1.75 20.76 2.65
CA ALA A 112 2.51 21.83 2.03
C ALA A 112 3.64 21.29 1.12
N ASP A 113 4.14 22.12 0.22
CA ASP A 113 5.29 21.80 -0.61
C ASP A 113 6.51 21.50 0.26
N ALA A 114 7.34 20.57 -0.18
CA ALA A 114 8.60 20.20 0.47
C ALA A 114 8.49 19.85 1.97
N SER A 115 7.39 19.19 2.37
CA SER A 115 7.08 18.86 3.77
C SER A 115 7.75 17.57 4.26
N PHE A 116 8.14 16.66 3.35
CA PHE A 116 8.63 15.34 3.72
C PHE A 116 9.96 15.02 3.06
N ASP A 117 10.87 14.41 3.85
CA ASP A 117 12.11 13.84 3.33
C ASP A 117 11.87 12.56 2.55
N VAL A 118 10.87 11.76 2.98
CA VAL A 118 10.52 10.48 2.36
C VAL A 118 9.01 10.41 2.19
N VAL A 119 8.57 9.96 1.01
CA VAL A 119 7.20 9.51 0.79
C VAL A 119 7.22 8.02 0.55
N PHE A 120 6.51 7.30 1.39
CA PHE A 120 6.33 5.86 1.35
C PHE A 120 4.90 5.52 0.93
N SER A 121 4.70 4.37 0.29
CA SER A 121 3.37 3.79 0.09
C SER A 121 3.47 2.28 -0.10
N LYS A 122 2.48 1.53 0.38
CA LYS A 122 2.40 0.10 0.12
C LYS A 122 1.00 -0.31 -0.29
N ASP A 123 0.89 -0.77 -1.54
CA ASP A 123 -0.31 -1.34 -2.15
C ASP A 123 -1.58 -0.44 -2.07
N ALA A 124 -1.39 0.89 -2.10
CA ALA A 124 -2.47 1.88 -2.08
C ALA A 124 -2.58 2.71 -3.37
N LEU A 125 -1.47 2.93 -4.08
CA LEU A 125 -1.46 3.79 -5.27
C LEU A 125 -2.23 3.21 -6.46
N LEU A 126 -2.54 1.91 -6.44
CA LEU A 126 -3.36 1.28 -7.47
C LEU A 126 -4.79 1.83 -7.50
N HIS A 127 -5.29 2.37 -6.40
CA HIS A 127 -6.63 2.96 -6.31
C HIS A 127 -6.74 4.34 -6.97
N VAL A 128 -5.61 5.01 -7.27
CA VAL A 128 -5.58 6.35 -7.88
C VAL A 128 -5.53 6.23 -9.42
N PRO A 129 -6.59 6.63 -10.16
CA PRO A 129 -6.62 6.46 -11.63
C PRO A 129 -5.58 7.31 -12.35
N ASP A 130 -5.46 8.59 -11.98
CA ASP A 130 -4.54 9.54 -12.60
C ASP A 130 -3.15 9.47 -11.97
N LYS A 131 -2.26 8.66 -12.57
CA LYS A 131 -0.90 8.49 -12.13
C LYS A 131 -0.04 9.74 -12.32
N ASP A 132 -0.33 10.56 -13.34
CA ASP A 132 0.43 11.79 -13.58
C ASP A 132 0.16 12.82 -12.48
N SER A 133 -1.10 13.08 -12.15
CA SER A 133 -1.48 13.96 -11.03
C SER A 133 -0.97 13.42 -9.70
N LEU A 134 -1.05 12.10 -9.46
CA LEU A 134 -0.54 11.48 -8.24
C LEU A 134 0.96 11.75 -8.06
N PHE A 135 1.78 11.49 -9.07
CA PHE A 135 3.23 11.69 -8.96
C PHE A 135 3.64 13.15 -8.97
N ALA A 136 2.87 14.05 -9.60
CA ALA A 136 3.07 15.49 -9.46
C ALA A 136 2.86 15.95 -7.99
N GLU A 137 1.83 15.44 -7.31
CA GLU A 137 1.57 15.75 -5.89
C GLU A 137 2.64 15.15 -4.97
N ILE A 138 3.04 13.88 -5.19
CA ILE A 138 4.13 13.25 -4.42
C ILE A 138 5.43 14.07 -4.59
N PHE A 139 5.75 14.47 -5.82
CA PHE A 139 6.93 15.29 -6.10
C PHE A 139 6.85 16.67 -5.44
N ARG A 140 5.68 17.32 -5.45
CA ARG A 140 5.45 18.62 -4.81
C ARG A 140 5.75 18.59 -3.32
N ILE A 141 5.22 17.59 -2.61
CA ILE A 141 5.35 17.49 -1.14
C ILE A 141 6.71 16.97 -0.66
N LEU A 142 7.49 16.32 -1.52
CA LEU A 142 8.86 15.93 -1.21
C LEU A 142 9.77 17.14 -1.11
N ALA A 143 10.63 17.15 -0.09
CA ALA A 143 11.72 18.11 0.03
C ALA A 143 12.76 17.91 -1.12
N PRO A 144 13.50 18.95 -1.53
CA PRO A 144 14.65 18.79 -2.41
C PRO A 144 15.63 17.75 -1.85
N GLY A 145 16.05 16.79 -2.67
CA GLY A 145 16.85 15.62 -2.24
C GLY A 145 16.05 14.53 -1.57
N GLY A 146 14.73 14.68 -1.44
CA GLY A 146 13.84 13.68 -0.88
C GLY A 146 13.63 12.47 -1.79
N ILE A 147 13.14 11.38 -1.21
CA ILE A 147 12.95 10.10 -1.89
C ILE A 147 11.51 9.62 -1.82
N PHE A 148 11.04 9.07 -2.94
CA PHE A 148 9.84 8.24 -3.00
C PHE A 148 10.24 6.76 -3.04
N ALA A 149 9.62 5.93 -2.19
CA ALA A 149 9.80 4.48 -2.16
C ALA A 149 8.46 3.78 -1.92
N ALA A 150 8.11 2.82 -2.76
CA ALA A 150 6.83 2.13 -2.65
C ALA A 150 6.89 0.67 -3.11
N SER A 151 5.98 -0.15 -2.57
CA SER A 151 5.48 -1.37 -3.19
C SER A 151 4.08 -1.11 -3.72
N ASN A 152 3.75 -1.65 -4.89
CA ASN A 152 2.40 -1.49 -5.42
C ASN A 152 2.02 -2.63 -6.35
N TRP A 153 0.74 -3.00 -6.32
CA TRP A 153 0.18 -3.96 -7.26
C TRP A 153 -0.03 -3.31 -8.61
N MET A 154 0.49 -3.95 -9.64
CA MET A 154 0.45 -3.47 -11.01
C MET A 154 -0.02 -4.56 -11.96
N ILE A 155 -0.42 -4.16 -13.17
CA ILE A 155 -0.69 -5.07 -14.27
C ILE A 155 0.50 -5.08 -15.24
N GLY A 156 0.82 -6.22 -15.84
CA GLY A 156 2.02 -6.40 -16.66
C GLY A 156 2.03 -5.66 -18.01
N HIS A 157 0.93 -4.98 -18.39
CA HIS A 157 0.76 -4.32 -19.68
C HIS A 157 -0.23 -3.16 -19.59
N ASP A 158 -0.30 -2.33 -20.64
CA ASP A 158 -1.24 -1.19 -20.75
C ASP A 158 -2.50 -1.51 -21.59
N GLY A 159 -2.69 -2.78 -21.98
CA GLY A 159 -3.87 -3.25 -22.66
C GLY A 159 -5.03 -3.62 -21.72
N ASP A 160 -6.15 -4.04 -22.30
CA ASP A 160 -7.28 -4.54 -21.50
C ASP A 160 -6.87 -5.75 -20.66
N PRO A 161 -7.30 -5.83 -19.38
CA PRO A 161 -7.06 -6.99 -18.54
C PRO A 161 -7.61 -8.27 -19.15
N SER A 162 -6.89 -9.39 -18.99
CA SER A 162 -7.36 -10.71 -19.41
C SER A 162 -8.66 -11.11 -18.70
N PRO A 163 -9.38 -12.13 -19.20
CA PRO A 163 -10.55 -12.67 -18.49
C PRO A 163 -10.23 -13.09 -17.04
N ASP A 164 -9.06 -13.70 -16.80
CA ASP A 164 -8.64 -14.12 -15.46
C ASP A 164 -8.35 -12.90 -14.56
N MET A 165 -7.70 -11.86 -15.09
CA MET A 165 -7.45 -10.61 -14.34
C MET A 165 -8.77 -9.87 -14.03
N LYS A 166 -9.71 -9.83 -14.97
CA LYS A 166 -11.05 -9.27 -14.72
C LYS A 166 -11.79 -10.06 -13.63
N ALA A 167 -11.69 -11.39 -13.64
CA ALA A 167 -12.30 -12.24 -12.62
C ALA A 167 -11.66 -12.02 -11.24
N TYR A 168 -10.33 -11.88 -11.18
CA TYR A 168 -9.60 -11.56 -9.95
C TYR A 168 -10.02 -10.19 -9.40
N ILE A 169 -9.99 -9.13 -10.20
CA ILE A 169 -10.41 -7.77 -9.78
C ILE A 169 -11.85 -7.79 -9.26
N ALA A 170 -12.74 -8.51 -9.93
CA ALA A 170 -14.13 -8.65 -9.49
C ALA A 170 -14.26 -9.42 -8.16
N ALA A 171 -13.41 -10.44 -7.92
CA ALA A 171 -13.40 -11.20 -6.68
C ALA A 171 -12.89 -10.39 -5.49
N GLU A 172 -11.90 -9.51 -5.70
CA GLU A 172 -11.44 -8.55 -4.69
C GLU A 172 -12.57 -7.61 -4.25
N GLY A 173 -13.37 -7.13 -5.19
CA GLY A 173 -14.46 -6.21 -4.90
C GLY A 173 -14.01 -4.78 -4.58
N LEU A 174 -12.74 -4.47 -4.85
CA LEU A 174 -12.12 -3.17 -4.60
C LEU A 174 -11.99 -2.36 -5.90
N SER A 175 -11.86 -1.03 -5.76
CA SER A 175 -11.73 -0.10 -6.89
C SER A 175 -10.30 -0.08 -7.44
N PHE A 176 -9.91 -1.09 -8.24
CA PHE A 176 -8.58 -1.15 -8.82
C PHE A 176 -8.46 -0.36 -10.12
N SER A 177 -7.49 0.56 -10.13
CA SER A 177 -7.02 1.30 -11.31
C SER A 177 -5.57 0.91 -11.61
N MET A 178 -5.33 -0.39 -11.78
CA MET A 178 -4.00 -0.93 -12.04
C MET A 178 -3.44 -0.35 -13.34
N ALA A 179 -2.14 -0.05 -13.33
CA ALA A 179 -1.39 0.37 -14.51
C ALA A 179 -0.09 -0.43 -14.59
N SER A 180 0.58 -0.39 -15.76
CA SER A 180 1.83 -1.11 -15.95
C SER A 180 3.00 -0.45 -15.21
N PRO A 181 4.06 -1.20 -14.87
CA PRO A 181 5.31 -0.63 -14.35
C PRO A 181 5.87 0.49 -15.25
N GLN A 182 5.69 0.38 -16.57
CA GLN A 182 6.11 1.42 -17.52
C GLN A 182 5.26 2.69 -17.37
N ARG A 183 3.95 2.57 -17.17
CA ARG A 183 3.07 3.74 -16.96
C ARG A 183 3.42 4.49 -15.67
N TYR A 184 3.75 3.75 -14.60
CA TYR A 184 4.24 4.35 -13.35
C TYR A 184 5.57 5.07 -13.56
N ARG A 185 6.55 4.42 -14.20
CA ARG A 185 7.83 5.05 -14.54
C ARG A 185 7.66 6.35 -15.30
N LEU A 186 6.83 6.36 -16.37
CA LEU A 186 6.57 7.55 -17.17
C LEU A 186 5.94 8.68 -16.35
N ALA A 187 5.03 8.37 -15.43
CA ALA A 187 4.44 9.37 -14.54
C ALA A 187 5.49 9.98 -13.59
N MET A 188 6.36 9.16 -13.04
CA MET A 188 7.49 9.64 -12.22
C MET A 188 8.45 10.53 -13.01
N GLU A 189 8.83 10.11 -14.23
CA GLU A 189 9.70 10.89 -15.12
C GLU A 189 9.08 12.27 -15.47
N ARG A 190 7.79 12.30 -15.80
CA ARG A 190 7.05 13.55 -16.08
C ARG A 190 6.96 14.48 -14.87
N ALA A 191 6.86 13.91 -13.67
CA ALA A 191 6.86 14.68 -12.42
C ALA A 191 8.25 15.27 -12.09
N GLY A 192 9.34 14.75 -12.69
CA GLY A 192 10.71 15.24 -12.49
C GLY A 192 11.58 14.36 -11.59
N PHE A 193 11.12 13.16 -11.23
CA PHE A 193 11.95 12.21 -10.48
C PHE A 193 13.17 11.76 -11.29
N GLN A 194 14.29 11.57 -10.60
CA GLN A 194 15.55 11.04 -11.13
C GLN A 194 15.88 9.69 -10.48
N ASP A 195 16.84 8.97 -11.06
CA ASP A 195 17.34 7.67 -10.56
C ASP A 195 16.21 6.67 -10.28
N ILE A 196 15.21 6.64 -11.17
CA ILE A 196 14.01 5.82 -11.02
C ILE A 196 14.36 4.35 -11.18
N THR A 197 14.07 3.57 -10.14
CA THR A 197 14.14 2.11 -10.18
C THR A 197 12.76 1.49 -10.10
N VAL A 198 12.58 0.42 -10.87
CA VAL A 198 11.34 -0.36 -10.95
C VAL A 198 11.73 -1.82 -10.84
N THR A 199 11.38 -2.48 -9.76
CA THR A 199 11.79 -3.84 -9.46
C THR A 199 10.58 -4.76 -9.41
N ASP A 200 10.52 -5.69 -10.35
CA ASP A 200 9.47 -6.72 -10.41
C ASP A 200 9.55 -7.65 -9.19
N ARG A 201 8.44 -7.82 -8.50
CA ARG A 201 8.28 -8.68 -7.32
C ARG A 201 7.32 -9.85 -7.57
N ASN A 202 6.88 -10.07 -8.81
CA ASN A 202 5.93 -11.13 -9.14
C ASN A 202 6.39 -12.51 -8.65
N HIS A 203 7.66 -12.88 -8.89
CA HIS A 203 8.17 -14.19 -8.47
C HIS A 203 8.06 -14.39 -6.96
N TRP A 204 8.43 -13.38 -6.17
CA TRP A 204 8.32 -13.42 -4.72
C TRP A 204 6.86 -13.56 -4.27
N TYR A 205 5.97 -12.68 -4.78
CA TYR A 205 4.60 -12.68 -4.31
C TYR A 205 3.81 -13.91 -4.78
N ARG A 206 4.13 -14.44 -5.94
CA ARG A 206 3.56 -15.71 -6.42
C ARG A 206 3.77 -16.86 -5.43
N ASP A 207 4.96 -16.94 -4.83
CA ASP A 207 5.28 -17.97 -3.85
C ASP A 207 4.63 -17.67 -2.49
N VAL A 208 4.67 -16.41 -2.03
CA VAL A 208 3.99 -15.97 -0.79
C VAL A 208 2.48 -16.17 -0.87
N ALA A 209 1.83 -15.76 -1.96
CA ALA A 209 0.38 -15.93 -2.14
C ALA A 209 -0.05 -17.41 -2.13
N ARG A 210 0.80 -18.32 -2.63
CA ARG A 210 0.57 -19.76 -2.55
C ARG A 210 0.63 -20.26 -1.11
N GLU A 211 1.63 -19.83 -0.33
CA GLU A 211 1.74 -20.16 1.09
C GLU A 211 0.56 -19.57 1.90
N GLU A 212 0.14 -18.35 1.60
CA GLU A 212 -1.03 -17.72 2.22
C GLU A 212 -2.30 -18.54 1.94
N LEU A 213 -2.52 -18.95 0.69
CA LEU A 213 -3.65 -19.80 0.30
C LEU A 213 -3.64 -21.15 1.02
N GLU A 214 -2.48 -21.79 1.14
CA GLU A 214 -2.34 -23.05 1.90
C GLU A 214 -2.64 -22.84 3.38
N ARG A 215 -2.18 -21.75 3.97
CA ARG A 215 -2.47 -21.39 5.37
C ARG A 215 -3.97 -21.13 5.59
N LEU A 216 -4.62 -20.42 4.68
CA LEU A 216 -6.07 -20.15 4.72
C LEU A 216 -6.90 -21.43 4.59
N LYS A 217 -6.53 -22.36 3.70
CA LYS A 217 -7.20 -23.67 3.53
C LYS A 217 -6.89 -24.66 4.65
N GLY A 218 -5.86 -24.42 5.44
CA GLY A 218 -5.31 -25.31 6.45
C GLY A 218 -5.30 -24.73 7.87
N PRO A 219 -4.09 -24.43 8.41
CA PRO A 219 -3.97 -24.13 9.84
C PRO A 219 -4.69 -22.84 10.30
N LEU A 220 -4.86 -21.85 9.43
CA LEU A 220 -5.53 -20.59 9.78
C LEU A 220 -7.06 -20.68 9.66
N TYR A 221 -7.62 -21.57 8.84
CA TYR A 221 -9.03 -21.59 8.53
C TYR A 221 -9.93 -21.54 9.77
N ARG A 222 -9.70 -22.44 10.72
CA ARG A 222 -10.52 -22.54 11.93
C ARG A 222 -10.44 -21.29 12.79
N THR A 223 -9.25 -20.76 12.99
CA THR A 223 -9.01 -19.59 13.85
C THR A 223 -9.60 -18.33 13.23
N VAL A 224 -9.37 -18.13 11.94
CA VAL A 224 -9.85 -16.94 11.23
C VAL A 224 -11.37 -17.00 11.05
N SER A 225 -11.95 -18.17 10.69
CA SER A 225 -13.40 -18.35 10.61
C SER A 225 -14.12 -18.08 11.93
N ALA A 226 -13.50 -18.40 13.06
CA ALA A 226 -14.04 -18.05 14.37
C ALA A 226 -14.07 -16.55 14.66
N ALA A 227 -13.18 -15.78 14.04
CA ALA A 227 -13.05 -14.34 14.23
C ALA A 227 -13.92 -13.51 13.25
N VAL A 228 -14.05 -13.97 11.99
CA VAL A 228 -14.67 -13.20 10.90
C VAL A 228 -15.82 -13.94 10.18
N GLY A 229 -16.11 -15.18 10.54
CA GLY A 229 -17.11 -16.03 9.87
C GLY A 229 -16.51 -16.87 8.73
N SER A 230 -17.06 -18.10 8.55
CA SER A 230 -16.58 -19.04 7.51
C SER A 230 -16.85 -18.51 6.11
N ASP A 231 -18.02 -17.92 5.86
CA ASP A 231 -18.39 -17.43 4.54
C ASP A 231 -17.43 -16.34 4.04
N TYR A 232 -16.96 -15.48 4.95
CA TYR A 232 -15.96 -14.46 4.64
C TYR A 232 -14.61 -15.08 4.28
N VAL A 233 -14.17 -16.09 5.03
CA VAL A 233 -12.92 -16.82 4.73
C VAL A 233 -13.01 -17.57 3.42
N ASP A 234 -14.13 -18.24 3.14
CA ASP A 234 -14.34 -19.00 1.89
C ASP A 234 -14.36 -18.07 0.66
N LYS A 235 -14.99 -16.89 0.78
CA LYS A 235 -14.91 -15.85 -0.25
C LYS A 235 -13.46 -15.44 -0.52
N ASN A 236 -12.68 -15.19 0.52
CA ASN A 236 -11.28 -14.78 0.37
C ASN A 236 -10.40 -15.91 -0.18
N ILE A 237 -10.62 -17.16 0.20
CA ILE A 237 -9.93 -18.31 -0.42
C ILE A 237 -10.16 -18.31 -1.95
N HIS A 238 -11.38 -18.07 -2.40
CA HIS A 238 -11.69 -17.96 -3.83
C HIS A 238 -10.95 -16.78 -4.50
N THR A 239 -10.86 -15.64 -3.82
CA THR A 239 -10.08 -14.47 -4.29
C THR A 239 -8.59 -14.81 -4.44
N TRP A 240 -7.98 -15.48 -3.45
CA TRP A 240 -6.59 -15.95 -3.53
C TRP A 240 -6.36 -16.97 -4.64
N GLU A 241 -7.31 -17.86 -4.89
CA GLU A 241 -7.26 -18.79 -6.04
C GLU A 241 -7.28 -18.05 -7.39
N ALA A 242 -8.10 -17.01 -7.51
CA ALA A 242 -8.13 -16.16 -8.70
C ALA A 242 -6.83 -15.37 -8.85
N MET A 243 -6.33 -14.76 -7.76
CA MET A 243 -5.07 -14.05 -7.72
C MET A 243 -3.89 -14.93 -8.11
N GLN A 244 -3.83 -16.17 -7.65
CA GLN A 244 -2.75 -17.09 -7.98
C GLN A 244 -2.65 -17.33 -9.50
N LYS A 245 -3.77 -17.40 -10.23
CA LYS A 245 -3.76 -17.58 -11.69
C LYS A 245 -3.09 -16.41 -12.40
N VAL A 246 -3.42 -15.18 -11.99
CA VAL A 246 -2.86 -13.96 -12.60
C VAL A 246 -1.42 -13.67 -12.16
N LEU A 247 -1.01 -14.15 -10.99
CA LEU A 247 0.39 -14.17 -10.58
C LEU A 247 1.21 -15.19 -11.38
N ASP A 248 0.68 -16.41 -11.57
CA ASP A 248 1.34 -17.48 -12.34
C ASP A 248 1.46 -17.12 -13.83
N SER A 249 0.48 -16.42 -14.41
CA SER A 249 0.57 -15.90 -15.78
C SER A 249 1.56 -14.73 -15.93
N GLY A 250 1.93 -14.08 -14.82
CA GLY A 250 2.75 -12.87 -14.81
C GLY A 250 2.00 -11.59 -15.19
N GLU A 251 0.67 -11.64 -15.32
CA GLU A 251 -0.15 -10.46 -15.59
C GLU A 251 -0.29 -9.58 -14.35
N HIS A 252 -0.48 -10.16 -13.16
CA HIS A 252 -0.38 -9.43 -11.89
C HIS A 252 1.10 -9.22 -11.53
N ARG A 253 1.50 -7.96 -11.40
CA ARG A 253 2.90 -7.54 -11.24
C ARG A 253 3.14 -6.68 -10.02
N PRO A 254 3.17 -7.24 -8.81
CA PRO A 254 3.69 -6.51 -7.64
C PRO A 254 5.08 -5.97 -7.95
N THR A 255 5.29 -4.69 -7.64
CA THR A 255 6.48 -3.97 -8.12
C THR A 255 6.95 -2.97 -7.08
N HIS A 256 8.26 -2.94 -6.79
CA HIS A 256 8.85 -1.84 -6.03
C HIS A 256 9.21 -0.67 -6.96
N LEU A 257 8.93 0.52 -6.47
CA LEU A 257 9.26 1.79 -7.12
C LEU A 257 10.15 2.61 -6.19
N ARG A 258 11.18 3.25 -6.76
CA ARG A 258 11.95 4.29 -6.08
C ARG A 258 12.28 5.40 -7.05
N GLY A 259 12.36 6.64 -6.54
CA GLY A 259 12.78 7.79 -7.32
C GLY A 259 13.16 8.94 -6.40
N TRP A 260 14.07 9.79 -6.84
CA TRP A 260 14.59 10.91 -6.05
C TRP A 260 14.14 12.24 -6.63
N LYS A 261 13.73 13.15 -5.77
CA LYS A 261 13.59 14.56 -6.12
C LYS A 261 14.98 15.20 -6.11
N PRO A 262 15.42 15.84 -7.21
CA PRO A 262 16.73 16.52 -7.24
C PRO A 262 16.88 17.48 -6.06
N ALA A 263 18.12 17.56 -5.52
CA ALA A 263 18.46 18.63 -4.60
C ALA A 263 18.51 19.96 -5.34
N GLU A 264 18.15 21.05 -4.68
CA GLU A 264 18.28 22.39 -5.27
C GLU A 264 19.75 22.67 -5.61
N GLY A 265 20.04 23.04 -6.85
CA GLY A 265 21.38 23.49 -7.27
C GLY A 265 22.28 22.46 -7.95
N ARG A 266 21.71 21.39 -8.55
CA ARG A 266 22.45 20.55 -9.51
C ARG A 266 21.92 20.67 -10.92
#